data_d97a03ed1792049d2e43681019ea9578
#
_entry.id   d97a03ed1792049d2e43681019ea9578
#
_cell.length_a   1.000
_cell.length_b   1.000
_cell.length_c   1.000
_cell.angle_alpha   90.00
_cell.angle_beta   90.00
_cell.angle_gamma   90.00
#
_symmetry.space_group_name_H-M   'P 1'
#
loop_
_entity.id
_entity.type
_entity.pdbx_description
1 polymer ?
#
loop_
_entity_poly.entity_id
_entity_poly.type
_entity_poly.pdbx_seq_one_letter_code
_entity_poly.pdbx_strand_id
1 'polypeptide(L)'
;PPDLRAALSTLQQDLKQRCERVVDRHVRVSWVQPASMHLTLKFLGDIPEEMIAPLRTAIEQAASGHRVMQVPLSRLGTFPRPQAPRVLWAGPLESWEQGAEGLRLEALHRAVEEACRAEGLAPEARPFSPHLTIARIKEGEREVGQILARSGVLDRPVTLGTLPIGTIILMKSELRPRGSIYTRLWECPLAHSAA
;
A
#
# COMPACT_ATOMS: atom_id res chain seq x y z
N PRO A 1 12.26 -6.75 2.15
CA PRO A 1 13.66 -7.00 1.84
C PRO A 1 14.52 -5.73 2.01
N PRO A 2 15.82 -5.82 2.41
CA PRO A 2 16.69 -4.66 2.57
C PRO A 2 16.85 -3.85 1.29
N ASP A 3 17.07 -4.51 0.16
CA ASP A 3 17.27 -3.88 -1.15
C ASP A 3 16.03 -3.08 -1.59
N LEU A 4 14.84 -3.61 -1.38
CA LEU A 4 13.60 -2.88 -1.65
C LEU A 4 13.48 -1.62 -0.78
N ARG A 5 13.85 -1.71 0.50
CA ARG A 5 13.83 -0.54 1.40
C ARG A 5 14.83 0.51 0.96
N ALA A 6 16.01 0.10 0.54
CA ALA A 6 17.05 0.99 0.00
C ALA A 6 16.56 1.69 -1.27
N ALA A 7 15.99 0.95 -2.23
CA ALA A 7 15.45 1.51 -3.46
C ALA A 7 14.32 2.53 -3.18
N LEU A 8 13.40 2.20 -2.27
CA LEU A 8 12.32 3.12 -1.85
C LEU A 8 12.87 4.38 -1.15
N SER A 9 13.92 4.24 -0.32
CA SER A 9 14.58 5.37 0.32
C SER A 9 15.23 6.30 -0.70
N THR A 10 15.94 5.73 -1.68
CA THR A 10 16.60 6.50 -2.76
C THR A 10 15.56 7.25 -3.60
N LEU A 11 14.47 6.57 -3.98
CA LEU A 11 13.37 7.20 -4.69
C LEU A 11 12.78 8.37 -3.90
N GLN A 12 12.52 8.18 -2.61
CA GLN A 12 11.99 9.25 -1.76
C GLN A 12 12.93 10.43 -1.66
N GLN A 13 14.25 10.20 -1.56
CA GLN A 13 15.24 11.28 -1.50
C GLN A 13 15.26 12.10 -2.80
N ASP A 14 15.24 11.44 -3.98
CA ASP A 14 15.17 12.14 -5.26
C ASP A 14 13.89 12.99 -5.36
N LEU A 15 12.73 12.42 -5.01
CA LEU A 15 11.46 13.14 -5.06
C LEU A 15 11.39 14.30 -4.06
N LYS A 16 11.94 14.14 -2.84
CA LYS A 16 12.07 15.23 -1.86
C LYS A 16 12.88 16.38 -2.42
N GLN A 17 14.07 16.11 -2.96
CA GLN A 17 14.93 17.13 -3.55
C GLN A 17 14.24 17.89 -4.69
N ARG A 18 13.47 17.19 -5.51
CA ARG A 18 12.68 17.83 -6.59
C ARG A 18 11.59 18.74 -6.02
N CYS A 19 10.90 18.30 -5.00
CA CYS A 19 9.91 19.12 -4.29
C CYS A 19 10.56 20.35 -3.66
N GLU A 20 11.66 20.21 -2.95
CA GLU A 20 12.37 21.29 -2.26
C GLU A 20 12.92 22.37 -3.20
N ARG A 21 13.35 22.00 -4.43
CA ARG A 21 13.90 22.94 -5.42
C ARG A 21 12.86 23.86 -6.07
N VAL A 22 11.58 23.48 -6.05
CA VAL A 22 10.52 24.16 -6.81
C VAL A 22 9.53 24.85 -5.89
N VAL A 23 9.57 24.56 -4.59
CA VAL A 23 8.46 24.76 -3.70
C VAL A 23 8.53 26.09 -2.99
N ASP A 24 7.51 26.90 -3.21
CA ASP A 24 7.04 27.96 -2.34
C ASP A 24 6.58 27.36 -0.97
N ARG A 25 6.54 28.15 0.10
CA ARG A 25 6.34 27.72 1.51
C ARG A 25 5.02 26.97 1.81
N HIS A 26 4.20 26.70 0.79
CA HIS A 26 2.85 26.14 0.93
C HIS A 26 2.73 24.63 0.62
N VAL A 27 3.81 23.93 0.27
CA VAL A 27 3.75 22.47 0.02
C VAL A 27 4.13 21.70 1.28
N ARG A 28 3.24 20.81 1.69
CA ARG A 28 3.46 19.94 2.85
C ARG A 28 3.25 18.48 2.46
N VAL A 29 4.33 17.71 2.46
CA VAL A 29 4.34 16.28 2.13
C VAL A 29 4.77 15.47 3.34
N SER A 30 3.95 14.49 3.71
CA SER A 30 4.26 13.49 4.74
C SER A 30 4.81 12.23 4.07
N TRP A 31 6.11 11.99 4.22
CA TRP A 31 6.79 10.82 3.65
C TRP A 31 6.66 9.62 4.58
N VAL A 32 6.24 8.48 4.03
CA VAL A 32 6.12 7.24 4.80
C VAL A 32 7.51 6.63 4.98
N GLN A 33 7.85 6.26 6.21
CA GLN A 33 9.10 5.56 6.48
C GLN A 33 9.13 4.21 5.74
N PRO A 34 10.20 3.86 4.99
CA PRO A 34 10.26 2.62 4.24
C PRO A 34 9.99 1.36 5.08
N ALA A 35 10.39 1.38 6.35
CA ALA A 35 10.11 0.29 7.29
C ALA A 35 8.63 0.12 7.65
N SER A 36 7.83 1.19 7.47
CA SER A 36 6.39 1.22 7.77
C SER A 36 5.52 1.08 6.52
N MET A 37 6.13 0.99 5.34
CA MET A 37 5.38 0.77 4.10
C MET A 37 4.79 -0.64 4.09
N HIS A 38 3.53 -0.75 3.70
CA HIS A 38 2.79 -2.00 3.64
C HIS A 38 1.76 -1.95 2.51
N LEU A 39 1.40 -3.12 1.98
CA LEU A 39 0.26 -3.26 1.10
C LEU A 39 -0.98 -3.47 1.96
N THR A 40 -1.99 -2.64 1.75
CA THR A 40 -3.26 -2.75 2.48
C THR A 40 -4.23 -3.62 1.70
N LEU A 41 -4.75 -4.67 2.33
CA LEU A 41 -5.82 -5.48 1.77
C LEU A 41 -7.19 -4.84 2.05
N LYS A 42 -7.42 -4.39 3.30
CA LYS A 42 -8.68 -3.78 3.72
C LYS A 42 -8.49 -2.78 4.84
N PHE A 43 -9.26 -1.70 4.79
CA PHE A 43 -9.43 -0.80 5.93
C PHE A 43 -10.70 -1.19 6.69
N LEU A 44 -10.55 -1.49 7.99
CA LEU A 44 -11.66 -1.93 8.83
C LEU A 44 -12.38 -0.74 9.48
N GLY A 45 -11.73 0.44 9.54
CA GLY A 45 -12.20 1.56 10.36
C GLY A 45 -12.01 1.29 11.85
N ASP A 46 -12.83 1.95 12.65
CA ASP A 46 -12.87 1.70 14.10
C ASP A 46 -13.77 0.50 14.37
N ILE A 47 -13.19 -0.56 14.90
CA ILE A 47 -13.87 -1.79 15.26
C ILE A 47 -13.77 -2.05 16.77
N PRO A 48 -14.80 -2.63 17.41
CA PRO A 48 -14.75 -3.06 18.81
C PRO A 48 -13.71 -4.17 19.00
N GLU A 49 -13.10 -4.22 20.19
CA GLU A 49 -12.05 -5.20 20.51
C GLU A 49 -12.57 -6.65 20.44
N GLU A 50 -13.83 -6.88 20.79
CA GLU A 50 -14.50 -8.19 20.71
C GLU A 50 -14.59 -8.73 19.28
N MET A 51 -14.50 -7.89 18.25
CA MET A 51 -14.46 -8.35 16.86
C MET A 51 -13.10 -8.90 16.42
N ILE A 52 -12.04 -8.64 17.16
CA ILE A 52 -10.68 -9.06 16.76
C ILE A 52 -10.57 -10.58 16.65
N ALA A 53 -11.09 -11.33 17.64
CA ALA A 53 -11.00 -12.78 17.63
C ALA A 53 -11.84 -13.45 16.53
N PRO A 54 -13.13 -13.10 16.32
CA PRO A 54 -13.90 -13.59 15.18
C PRO A 54 -13.26 -13.27 13.83
N LEU A 55 -12.82 -12.03 13.61
CA LEU A 55 -12.12 -11.62 12.39
C LEU A 55 -10.85 -12.40 12.15
N ARG A 56 -10.06 -12.66 13.19
CA ARG A 56 -8.86 -13.49 13.09
C ARG A 56 -9.22 -14.86 12.53
N THR A 57 -10.19 -15.56 13.15
CA THR A 57 -10.61 -16.89 12.72
C THR A 57 -11.11 -16.90 11.28
N ALA A 58 -11.95 -15.93 10.90
CA ALA A 58 -12.49 -15.83 9.55
C ALA A 58 -11.38 -15.56 8.50
N ILE A 59 -10.42 -14.68 8.82
CA ILE A 59 -9.32 -14.38 7.90
C ILE A 59 -8.32 -15.54 7.82
N GLU A 60 -8.02 -16.24 8.91
CA GLU A 60 -7.17 -17.45 8.90
C GLU A 60 -7.77 -18.53 8.00
N GLN A 61 -9.09 -18.73 8.07
CA GLN A 61 -9.79 -19.66 7.16
C GLN A 61 -9.73 -19.19 5.70
N ALA A 62 -10.02 -17.91 5.44
CA ALA A 62 -9.96 -17.34 4.11
C ALA A 62 -8.54 -17.43 3.50
N ALA A 63 -7.50 -17.22 4.32
CA ALA A 63 -6.11 -17.24 3.89
C ALA A 63 -5.56 -18.66 3.63
N SER A 64 -6.18 -19.70 4.21
CA SER A 64 -5.65 -21.08 4.19
C SER A 64 -5.45 -21.66 2.79
N GLY A 65 -6.23 -21.22 1.79
CA GLY A 65 -6.10 -21.64 0.38
C GLY A 65 -5.09 -20.81 -0.42
N HIS A 66 -4.47 -19.80 0.18
CA HIS A 66 -3.58 -18.88 -0.54
C HIS A 66 -2.11 -19.11 -0.17
N ARG A 67 -1.26 -19.01 -1.19
CA ARG A 67 0.20 -19.22 -1.04
C ARG A 67 0.92 -17.90 -1.08
N VAL A 68 2.16 -17.89 -0.59
CA VAL A 68 3.09 -16.77 -0.72
C VAL A 68 3.18 -16.32 -2.18
N MET A 69 3.30 -15.01 -2.41
CA MET A 69 3.40 -14.43 -3.73
C MET A 69 4.35 -13.24 -3.74
N GLN A 70 4.73 -12.79 -4.93
CA GLN A 70 5.69 -11.74 -5.14
C GLN A 70 5.05 -10.61 -5.96
N VAL A 71 5.02 -9.39 -5.41
CA VAL A 71 4.46 -8.22 -6.09
C VAL A 71 5.59 -7.30 -6.55
N PRO A 72 5.87 -7.18 -7.87
CA PRO A 72 6.89 -6.27 -8.37
C PRO A 72 6.43 -4.82 -8.18
N LEU A 73 7.33 -3.95 -7.74
CA LEU A 73 7.09 -2.51 -7.67
C LEU A 73 7.72 -1.85 -8.89
N SER A 74 6.93 -1.70 -9.93
CA SER A 74 7.40 -1.39 -11.29
C SER A 74 6.81 -0.11 -11.87
N ARG A 75 5.86 0.53 -11.18
CA ARG A 75 5.34 1.85 -11.55
C ARG A 75 5.08 2.72 -10.33
N LEU A 76 5.07 4.02 -10.57
CA LEU A 76 4.56 5.01 -9.63
C LEU A 76 3.19 5.48 -10.07
N GLY A 77 2.37 5.86 -9.13
CA GLY A 77 1.06 6.42 -9.42
C GLY A 77 0.58 7.32 -8.28
N THR A 78 -0.59 7.89 -8.49
CA THR A 78 -1.15 8.87 -7.55
C THR A 78 -2.64 8.64 -7.36
N PHE A 79 -3.15 9.02 -6.20
CA PHE A 79 -4.58 9.13 -5.95
C PHE A 79 -4.93 10.55 -5.50
N PRO A 80 -6.11 11.10 -5.88
CA PRO A 80 -7.06 10.53 -6.82
C PRO A 80 -6.62 10.71 -8.28
N ARG A 81 -5.75 11.68 -8.59
CA ARG A 81 -5.31 11.99 -9.97
C ARG A 81 -3.93 12.68 -9.99
N PRO A 82 -3.16 12.52 -11.07
CA PRO A 82 -1.81 13.10 -11.16
C PRO A 82 -1.74 14.63 -11.04
N GLN A 83 -2.76 15.35 -11.50
CA GLN A 83 -2.78 16.82 -11.50
C GLN A 83 -2.97 17.44 -10.11
N ALA A 84 -3.56 16.70 -9.17
CA ALA A 84 -3.77 17.11 -7.80
C ALA A 84 -3.69 15.87 -6.87
N PRO A 85 -2.49 15.30 -6.70
CA PRO A 85 -2.31 14.07 -5.94
C PRO A 85 -2.42 14.32 -4.43
N ARG A 86 -3.12 13.43 -3.74
CA ARG A 86 -3.11 13.35 -2.27
C ARG A 86 -2.28 12.20 -1.76
N VAL A 87 -2.07 11.18 -2.60
CA VAL A 87 -1.22 10.02 -2.30
C VAL A 87 -0.31 9.78 -3.48
N LEU A 88 0.98 9.61 -3.21
CA LEU A 88 1.96 9.05 -4.14
C LEU A 88 2.24 7.62 -3.72
N TRP A 89 2.22 6.68 -4.66
CA TRP A 89 2.38 5.27 -4.38
C TRP A 89 3.27 4.56 -5.40
N ALA A 90 3.81 3.39 -5.02
CA ALA A 90 4.46 2.42 -5.90
C ALA A 90 3.65 1.13 -5.96
N GLY A 91 3.56 0.53 -7.13
CA GLY A 91 2.81 -0.70 -7.35
C GLY A 91 3.27 -1.48 -8.58
N PRO A 92 2.60 -2.59 -8.91
CA PRO A 92 2.88 -3.37 -10.10
C PRO A 92 2.40 -2.65 -11.37
N LEU A 93 2.86 -3.11 -12.53
CA LEU A 93 2.28 -2.73 -13.82
C LEU A 93 0.89 -3.38 -13.99
N GLU A 94 0.03 -2.74 -14.78
CA GLU A 94 -1.31 -3.27 -15.08
C GLU A 94 -1.26 -4.66 -15.74
N SER A 95 -0.28 -4.89 -16.59
CA SER A 95 -0.06 -6.21 -17.20
C SER A 95 0.23 -7.31 -16.18
N TRP A 96 0.91 -6.97 -15.07
CA TRP A 96 1.10 -7.90 -13.96
C TRP A 96 -0.20 -8.13 -13.20
N GLU A 97 -0.96 -7.07 -12.94
CA GLU A 97 -2.26 -7.16 -12.22
C GLU A 97 -3.25 -8.06 -12.98
N GLN A 98 -3.24 -8.02 -14.31
CA GLN A 98 -4.06 -8.86 -15.19
C GLN A 98 -3.48 -10.28 -15.41
N GLY A 99 -2.24 -10.51 -14.99
CA GLY A 99 -1.57 -11.81 -15.09
C GLY A 99 -1.93 -12.76 -13.94
N ALA A 100 -1.46 -14.00 -14.02
CA ALA A 100 -1.79 -15.05 -13.06
C ALA A 100 -1.50 -14.68 -11.60
N GLU A 101 -0.37 -14.05 -11.32
CA GLU A 101 0.00 -13.63 -9.96
C GLU A 101 -0.85 -12.46 -9.46
N GLY A 102 -1.20 -11.51 -10.33
CA GLY A 102 -2.12 -10.42 -9.99
C GLY A 102 -3.51 -10.93 -9.65
N LEU A 103 -4.03 -11.85 -10.44
CA LEU A 103 -5.32 -12.53 -10.18
C LEU A 103 -5.30 -13.34 -8.87
N ARG A 104 -4.16 -13.92 -8.49
CA ARG A 104 -4.01 -14.59 -7.18
C ARG A 104 -4.08 -13.59 -6.03
N LEU A 105 -3.44 -12.43 -6.17
CA LEU A 105 -3.51 -11.36 -5.16
C LEU A 105 -4.93 -10.80 -5.05
N GLU A 106 -5.62 -10.62 -6.16
CA GLU A 106 -7.02 -10.20 -6.18
C GLU A 106 -7.93 -11.26 -5.53
N ALA A 107 -7.68 -12.55 -5.76
CA ALA A 107 -8.42 -13.63 -5.11
C ALA A 107 -8.23 -13.61 -3.58
N LEU A 108 -7.00 -13.38 -3.11
CA LEU A 108 -6.74 -13.21 -1.67
C LEU A 108 -7.48 -11.99 -1.10
N HIS A 109 -7.44 -10.86 -1.81
CA HIS A 109 -8.18 -9.66 -1.41
C HIS A 109 -9.69 -9.94 -1.29
N ARG A 110 -10.29 -10.59 -2.29
CA ARG A 110 -11.72 -10.96 -2.26
C ARG A 110 -12.05 -11.91 -1.12
N ALA A 111 -11.20 -12.87 -0.83
CA ALA A 111 -11.40 -13.80 0.29
C ALA A 111 -11.39 -13.05 1.64
N VAL A 112 -10.48 -12.10 1.82
CA VAL A 112 -10.42 -11.23 3.01
C VAL A 112 -11.65 -10.32 3.09
N GLU A 113 -12.09 -9.72 1.98
CA GLU A 113 -13.30 -8.90 1.92
C GLU A 113 -14.54 -9.69 2.33
N GLU A 114 -14.69 -10.90 1.81
CA GLU A 114 -15.82 -11.78 2.12
C GLU A 114 -15.81 -12.21 3.58
N ALA A 115 -14.66 -12.59 4.13
CA ALA A 115 -14.50 -12.91 5.54
C ALA A 115 -14.89 -11.73 6.44
N CYS A 116 -14.43 -10.52 6.12
CA CYS A 116 -14.79 -9.31 6.85
C CYS A 116 -16.30 -8.99 6.74
N ARG A 117 -16.88 -9.19 5.56
CA ARG A 117 -18.32 -8.99 5.33
C ARG A 117 -19.17 -9.97 6.14
N ALA A 118 -18.75 -11.23 6.26
CA ALA A 118 -19.43 -12.23 7.08
C ALA A 118 -19.45 -11.85 8.56
N GLU A 119 -18.42 -11.14 9.03
CA GLU A 119 -18.36 -10.57 10.38
C GLU A 119 -19.06 -9.20 10.52
N GLY A 120 -19.83 -8.78 9.52
CA GLY A 120 -20.66 -7.58 9.57
C GLY A 120 -19.94 -6.27 9.17
N LEU A 121 -18.72 -6.34 8.65
CA LEU A 121 -18.02 -5.15 8.18
C LEU A 121 -18.48 -4.73 6.78
N ALA A 122 -18.54 -3.42 6.55
CA ALA A 122 -18.91 -2.88 5.25
C ALA A 122 -17.88 -3.24 4.17
N PRO A 123 -18.31 -3.54 2.93
CA PRO A 123 -17.41 -3.76 1.82
C PRO A 123 -16.68 -2.46 1.43
N GLU A 124 -15.46 -2.58 0.90
CA GLU A 124 -14.76 -1.44 0.29
C GLU A 124 -15.46 -1.07 -1.04
N ALA A 125 -15.84 0.20 -1.17
CA ALA A 125 -16.55 0.69 -2.34
C ALA A 125 -15.64 0.88 -3.56
N ARG A 126 -14.32 1.00 -3.35
CA ARG A 126 -13.35 1.24 -4.42
C ARG A 126 -12.74 -0.07 -4.89
N PRO A 127 -12.45 -0.19 -6.20
CA PRO A 127 -11.69 -1.33 -6.72
C PRO A 127 -10.35 -1.50 -5.99
N PHE A 128 -9.95 -2.73 -5.79
CA PHE A 128 -8.63 -3.05 -5.24
C PHE A 128 -7.54 -2.61 -6.21
N SER A 129 -6.56 -1.88 -5.69
CA SER A 129 -5.37 -1.46 -6.43
C SER A 129 -4.16 -1.71 -5.54
N PRO A 130 -3.36 -2.75 -5.81
CA PRO A 130 -2.22 -3.11 -4.97
C PRO A 130 -1.12 -2.04 -5.03
N HIS A 131 -0.81 -1.43 -3.88
CA HIS A 131 0.19 -0.37 -3.82
C HIS A 131 0.84 -0.24 -2.44
N LEU A 132 2.04 0.34 -2.43
CA LEU A 132 2.69 0.88 -1.25
C LEU A 132 2.58 2.40 -1.26
N THR A 133 2.01 3.00 -0.23
CA THR A 133 2.02 4.46 -0.08
C THR A 133 3.44 4.95 0.21
N ILE A 134 3.96 5.82 -0.66
CA ILE A 134 5.28 6.46 -0.52
C ILE A 134 5.17 7.77 0.24
N ALA A 135 4.15 8.58 -0.10
CA ALA A 135 3.94 9.88 0.51
C ALA A 135 2.45 10.28 0.50
N ARG A 136 2.09 11.13 1.45
CA ARG A 136 0.77 11.78 1.51
C ARG A 136 0.97 13.28 1.40
N ILE A 137 0.38 13.88 0.39
CA ILE A 137 0.39 15.32 0.15
C ILE A 137 -0.71 15.93 1.04
N LYS A 138 -0.31 16.82 1.94
CA LYS A 138 -1.20 17.49 2.89
C LYS A 138 -1.63 18.84 2.41
N GLU A 139 -0.76 19.53 1.70
CA GLU A 139 -0.97 20.86 1.11
C GLU A 139 -0.13 20.99 -0.16
N GLY A 140 -0.60 21.77 -1.14
CA GLY A 140 0.11 22.01 -2.41
C GLY A 140 -0.03 20.87 -3.42
N GLU A 141 -1.21 20.27 -3.53
CA GLU A 141 -1.44 19.12 -4.42
C GLU A 141 -1.16 19.45 -5.89
N ARG A 142 -1.52 20.65 -6.33
CA ARG A 142 -1.32 21.07 -7.72
C ARG A 142 0.16 21.28 -8.05
N GLU A 143 0.89 21.90 -7.15
CA GLU A 143 2.33 22.12 -7.25
C GLU A 143 3.08 20.78 -7.31
N VAL A 144 2.77 19.85 -6.42
CA VAL A 144 3.32 18.49 -6.45
C VAL A 144 2.97 17.79 -7.77
N GLY A 145 1.73 17.91 -8.24
CA GLY A 145 1.30 17.36 -9.52
C GLY A 145 2.14 17.89 -10.71
N GLN A 146 2.43 19.20 -10.73
CA GLN A 146 3.29 19.81 -11.75
C GLN A 146 4.74 19.31 -11.67
N ILE A 147 5.28 19.13 -10.47
CA ILE A 147 6.62 18.58 -10.25
C ILE A 147 6.72 17.15 -10.78
N LEU A 148 5.74 16.31 -10.44
CA LEU A 148 5.68 14.93 -10.92
C LEU A 148 5.56 14.88 -12.45
N ALA A 149 4.70 15.69 -13.05
CA ALA A 149 4.55 15.77 -14.51
C ALA A 149 5.84 16.21 -15.21
N ARG A 150 6.50 17.27 -14.72
CA ARG A 150 7.79 17.72 -15.27
C ARG A 150 8.91 16.71 -15.14
N SER A 151 8.88 15.88 -14.12
CA SER A 151 9.89 14.84 -13.89
C SER A 151 9.70 13.62 -14.81
N GLY A 152 8.51 13.43 -15.40
CA GLY A 152 8.15 12.25 -16.18
C GLY A 152 8.20 10.93 -15.38
N VAL A 153 8.24 11.00 -14.05
CA VAL A 153 8.42 9.80 -13.20
C VAL A 153 7.19 8.90 -13.19
N LEU A 154 6.02 9.44 -13.48
CA LEU A 154 4.77 8.68 -13.55
C LEU A 154 4.57 8.01 -14.92
N ASP A 155 5.28 8.48 -15.97
CA ASP A 155 5.08 8.06 -17.36
C ASP A 155 6.03 6.92 -17.79
N ARG A 156 6.90 6.49 -16.90
CA ARG A 156 7.90 5.44 -17.20
C ARG A 156 7.94 4.37 -16.12
N PRO A 157 8.22 3.12 -16.49
CA PRO A 157 8.45 2.07 -15.52
C PRO A 157 9.62 2.40 -14.60
N VAL A 158 9.53 1.95 -13.35
CA VAL A 158 10.61 1.98 -12.36
C VAL A 158 10.96 0.54 -11.96
N THR A 159 12.17 0.32 -11.48
CA THR A 159 12.59 -0.97 -10.94
C THR A 159 12.97 -0.77 -9.48
N LEU A 160 12.00 -0.93 -8.59
CA LEU A 160 12.22 -0.76 -7.15
C LEU A 160 12.53 -2.08 -6.46
N GLY A 161 12.13 -3.20 -7.07
CA GLY A 161 12.27 -4.54 -6.53
C GLY A 161 10.92 -5.21 -6.32
N THR A 162 10.91 -6.28 -5.54
CA THR A 162 9.74 -7.12 -5.34
C THR A 162 9.34 -7.17 -3.86
N LEU A 163 8.06 -6.98 -3.58
CA LEU A 163 7.47 -7.10 -2.25
C LEU A 163 6.97 -8.54 -2.04
N PRO A 164 7.56 -9.31 -1.13
CA PRO A 164 7.03 -10.62 -0.77
C PRO A 164 5.76 -10.46 0.07
N ILE A 165 4.70 -11.13 -0.33
CA ILE A 165 3.45 -11.26 0.42
C ILE A 165 3.43 -12.66 1.02
N GLY A 166 3.78 -12.77 2.28
CA GLY A 166 3.85 -14.04 3.00
C GLY A 166 3.00 -14.08 4.27
N THR A 167 2.42 -12.93 4.66
CA THR A 167 1.70 -12.83 5.94
C THR A 167 0.64 -11.74 5.83
N ILE A 168 -0.56 -12.03 6.32
CA ILE A 168 -1.61 -11.03 6.58
C ILE A 168 -1.44 -10.56 8.02
N ILE A 169 -1.51 -9.26 8.25
CA ILE A 169 -1.30 -8.67 9.57
C ILE A 169 -2.47 -7.74 9.88
N LEU A 170 -3.08 -7.93 11.04
CA LEU A 170 -4.00 -6.92 11.59
C LEU A 170 -3.19 -5.86 12.32
N MET A 171 -3.36 -4.61 11.90
CA MET A 171 -2.66 -3.47 12.45
C MET A 171 -3.65 -2.52 13.12
N LYS A 172 -3.38 -2.15 14.36
CA LYS A 172 -3.99 -0.96 14.97
C LYS A 172 -3.22 0.27 14.52
N SER A 173 -3.93 1.29 14.05
CA SER A 173 -3.35 2.57 13.64
C SER A 173 -3.78 3.67 14.58
N GLU A 174 -2.83 4.33 15.22
CA GLU A 174 -3.07 5.52 16.03
C GLU A 174 -2.54 6.75 15.29
N LEU A 175 -3.42 7.70 15.02
CA LEU A 175 -3.04 8.96 14.40
C LEU A 175 -2.31 9.84 15.41
N ARG A 176 -1.11 10.26 15.08
CA ARG A 176 -0.30 11.19 15.88
C ARG A 176 0.09 12.42 15.03
N PRO A 177 0.40 13.56 15.62
CA PRO A 177 0.82 14.77 14.88
C PRO A 177 2.01 14.53 13.94
N ARG A 178 2.91 13.61 14.29
CA ARG A 178 4.11 13.25 13.52
C ARG A 178 3.91 12.08 12.55
N GLY A 179 2.68 11.55 12.43
CA GLY A 179 2.34 10.39 11.59
C GLY A 179 1.61 9.31 12.37
N SER A 180 1.15 8.27 11.65
CA SER A 180 0.48 7.14 12.27
C SER A 180 1.48 6.20 12.94
N ILE A 181 1.15 5.74 14.14
CA ILE A 181 1.84 4.64 14.81
C ILE A 181 1.03 3.37 14.53
N TYR A 182 1.73 2.33 14.08
CA TYR A 182 1.13 1.04 13.77
C TYR A 182 1.55 0.00 14.79
N THR A 183 0.58 -0.66 15.41
CA THR A 183 0.80 -1.77 16.35
C THR A 183 0.22 -3.04 15.75
N ARG A 184 1.03 -4.11 15.67
CA ARG A 184 0.55 -5.43 15.25
C ARG A 184 -0.31 -6.02 16.35
N LEU A 185 -1.52 -6.46 16.00
CA LEU A 185 -2.42 -7.16 16.92
C LEU A 185 -2.30 -8.68 16.74
N TRP A 186 -2.27 -9.15 15.50
CA TRP A 186 -2.01 -10.54 15.15
C TRP A 186 -1.50 -10.67 13.73
N GLU A 187 -1.02 -11.86 13.36
CA GLU A 187 -0.56 -12.19 12.02
C GLU A 187 -1.00 -13.60 11.62
N CYS A 188 -1.26 -13.78 10.33
CA CYS A 188 -1.63 -15.03 9.68
C CYS A 188 -0.67 -15.29 8.51
N PRO A 189 0.22 -16.30 8.59
CA PRO A 189 1.10 -16.64 7.49
C PRO A 189 0.31 -17.28 6.35
N LEU A 190 0.70 -16.97 5.11
CA LEU A 190 0.24 -17.69 3.92
C LEU A 190 1.03 -18.99 3.74
N ALA A 191 0.41 -19.98 3.09
CA ALA A 191 1.06 -21.25 2.82
C ALA A 191 2.29 -21.07 1.91
N HIS A 192 3.37 -21.79 2.20
CA HIS A 192 4.51 -21.87 1.28
C HIS A 192 4.15 -22.74 0.07
N SER A 193 4.77 -22.49 -1.08
CA SER A 193 4.69 -23.44 -2.20
C SER A 193 5.28 -24.76 -1.73
N ALA A 194 4.56 -25.86 -1.91
CA ALA A 194 5.19 -27.16 -1.78
C ALA A 194 6.36 -27.21 -2.79
N ALA A 195 7.52 -27.60 -2.29
CA ALA A 195 8.74 -27.76 -3.08
C ALA A 195 8.54 -28.82 -4.17
#